data_f9b3f1c891c1d1eb49f1ff4eb6348857
#
_entry.id   f9b3f1c891c1d1eb49f1ff4eb6348857
#
_cell.length_a   1.000
_cell.length_b   1.000
_cell.length_c   1.000
_cell.angle_alpha   90.00
_cell.angle_beta   90.00
_cell.angle_gamma   90.00
#
_symmetry.space_group_name_H-M   'P 1'
#
loop_
_entity.id
_entity.type
_entity.pdbx_description
1 polymer ?
#
loop_
_entity_poly.entity_id
_entity_poly.type
_entity_poly.pdbx_seq_one_letter_code
_entity_poly.pdbx_strand_id
1 'polypeptide(L)'
;MKIKMGKMYKYFLKGEEPMKHLKYLLLLVMIISIVLSFSGCSFRFSSFDSLLRPPKLSGEYQGLQDSFEKLVDKDYSLSTPENGLYRSAFIVYDFDKDKSLEAIVFYTEKKKPDLVKFYYFESKDGAFTPVASYDGLGSSVDEVKIADLNRDGKFEIIIGWNLFSSKTNKAFAVYDISSGNLKLLSSFPYSYLDIIDVNGDGIDDIFAMSVDSSVSDHYTSAATAYTYDAKTSSLQVLSTVKTDGNISSYADITVEKVDDTRLIYVEAYKGENDMITEVIYWDDNINALVSPLFDVSTQTTTQTLRHMKLSCRDIDNDGFIEIPVSVDMNGSSIVDNSAPQTLLTASADNTVNQTKSLYYTKWVKFRDDKLRAVQYSVIDENGGYVLNIPSSWVGRITVLGNDGQWDFYRWESYDEKLGKLLFSINYYDKNDSTLKQKYKNTKLLASYSSTDYVYTITEDGEYFGVTDDILTSNFNTTVLGGKK
;
A
#
# COMPACT_ATOMS: atom_id res chain seq x y z
N MET A 1 -12.30 -14.15 -93.33
CA MET A 1 -12.74 -15.23 -92.53
C MET A 1 -13.60 -14.61 -91.36
N LYS A 2 -14.84 -14.36 -91.70
CA LYS A 2 -15.86 -13.84 -90.77
C LYS A 2 -16.56 -15.07 -90.19
N ILE A 3 -16.59 -15.30 -88.89
CA ILE A 3 -17.61 -16.08 -88.15
C ILE A 3 -17.35 -15.96 -86.65
N LYS A 4 -18.46 -15.67 -85.94
CA LYS A 4 -18.70 -15.78 -84.51
C LYS A 4 -18.18 -14.71 -83.54
N MET A 5 -18.73 -13.52 -83.65
CA MET A 5 -18.79 -12.55 -82.56
C MET A 5 -20.26 -12.23 -82.13
N GLY A 6 -21.16 -13.12 -82.40
CA GLY A 6 -22.61 -12.89 -82.18
C GLY A 6 -23.25 -13.69 -81.02
N LYS A 7 -22.52 -14.48 -80.27
CA LYS A 7 -23.11 -15.31 -79.20
C LYS A 7 -22.71 -14.94 -77.75
N MET A 8 -21.79 -13.96 -77.61
CA MET A 8 -21.35 -13.57 -76.24
C MET A 8 -22.10 -12.36 -75.67
N TYR A 9 -22.91 -11.67 -76.45
CA TYR A 9 -23.71 -10.52 -76.02
C TYR A 9 -25.11 -10.88 -75.51
N LYS A 10 -25.53 -12.15 -75.56
CA LYS A 10 -26.84 -12.60 -75.12
C LYS A 10 -26.85 -13.17 -73.70
N TYR A 11 -25.70 -13.32 -73.08
CA TYR A 11 -25.60 -13.79 -71.69
C TYR A 11 -25.47 -12.68 -70.64
N PHE A 12 -25.33 -11.41 -71.04
CA PHE A 12 -25.15 -10.28 -70.13
C PHE A 12 -26.44 -9.55 -69.75
N LEU A 13 -27.62 -9.96 -70.26
CA LEU A 13 -28.89 -9.33 -69.95
C LEU A 13 -29.89 -10.28 -69.25
N LYS A 14 -29.43 -11.30 -68.57
CA LYS A 14 -30.27 -12.19 -67.75
C LYS A 14 -29.72 -12.28 -66.34
N GLY A 15 -29.36 -11.13 -65.73
CA GLY A 15 -28.69 -11.01 -64.44
C GLY A 15 -29.53 -10.40 -63.31
N GLU A 16 -30.85 -10.47 -63.33
CA GLU A 16 -31.67 -9.94 -62.26
C GLU A 16 -32.11 -10.99 -61.17
N GLU A 17 -32.06 -12.25 -61.51
CA GLU A 17 -32.51 -13.31 -60.57
C GLU A 17 -31.50 -13.62 -59.44
N PRO A 18 -30.17 -13.64 -59.63
CA PRO A 18 -29.27 -13.96 -58.52
C PRO A 18 -29.19 -12.87 -57.42
N MET A 19 -29.51 -11.62 -57.75
CA MET A 19 -29.47 -10.54 -56.75
C MET A 19 -30.67 -10.57 -55.78
N LYS A 20 -31.80 -11.11 -56.22
CA LYS A 20 -32.98 -11.29 -55.32
C LYS A 20 -32.66 -12.37 -54.27
N HIS A 21 -32.11 -13.48 -54.69
CA HIS A 21 -31.71 -14.55 -53.74
C HIS A 21 -30.59 -14.11 -52.80
N LEU A 22 -29.63 -13.30 -53.25
CA LEU A 22 -28.58 -12.74 -52.40
C LEU A 22 -29.15 -11.75 -51.37
N LYS A 23 -30.13 -10.92 -51.75
CA LYS A 23 -30.84 -10.03 -50.81
C LYS A 23 -31.62 -10.83 -49.76
N TYR A 24 -32.32 -11.88 -50.13
CA TYR A 24 -33.01 -12.75 -49.18
C TYR A 24 -32.06 -13.53 -48.29
N LEU A 25 -30.89 -13.96 -48.81
CA LEU A 25 -29.86 -14.59 -48.03
C LEU A 25 -29.24 -13.62 -46.99
N LEU A 26 -28.96 -12.38 -47.41
CA LEU A 26 -28.45 -11.35 -46.48
C LEU A 26 -29.51 -10.96 -45.43
N LEU A 27 -30.80 -10.90 -45.82
CA LEU A 27 -31.89 -10.64 -44.88
C LEU A 27 -32.06 -11.80 -43.89
N LEU A 28 -31.91 -13.04 -44.33
CA LEU A 28 -31.95 -14.23 -43.48
C LEU A 28 -30.77 -14.26 -42.50
N VAL A 29 -29.56 -13.93 -42.94
CA VAL A 29 -28.37 -13.83 -42.09
C VAL A 29 -28.54 -12.70 -41.06
N MET A 30 -29.10 -11.56 -41.46
CA MET A 30 -29.40 -10.46 -40.54
C MET A 30 -30.46 -10.86 -39.50
N ILE A 31 -31.53 -11.57 -39.88
CA ILE A 31 -32.53 -12.07 -38.94
C ILE A 31 -31.95 -13.10 -37.98
N ILE A 32 -31.11 -14.02 -38.48
CA ILE A 32 -30.39 -15.01 -37.63
C ILE A 32 -29.44 -14.31 -36.68
N SER A 33 -28.72 -13.28 -37.11
CA SER A 33 -27.84 -12.46 -36.25
C SER A 33 -28.63 -11.73 -35.17
N ILE A 34 -29.81 -11.19 -35.49
CA ILE A 34 -30.71 -10.55 -34.50
C ILE A 34 -31.25 -11.59 -33.50
N VAL A 35 -31.69 -12.76 -33.96
CA VAL A 35 -32.18 -13.84 -33.08
C VAL A 35 -31.07 -14.37 -32.17
N LEU A 36 -29.82 -14.48 -32.66
CA LEU A 36 -28.66 -14.85 -31.87
C LEU A 36 -28.25 -13.76 -30.86
N SER A 37 -28.51 -12.50 -31.18
CA SER A 37 -28.31 -11.36 -30.26
C SER A 37 -29.33 -11.32 -29.12
N PHE A 38 -30.53 -11.87 -29.31
CA PHE A 38 -31.57 -12.01 -28.29
C PHE A 38 -31.44 -13.30 -27.46
N SER A 39 -30.58 -14.25 -27.86
CA SER A 39 -30.18 -15.37 -26.99
C SER A 39 -29.09 -14.94 -26.01
N GLY A 40 -29.01 -13.64 -25.71
CA GLY A 40 -28.24 -13.11 -24.61
C GLY A 40 -28.63 -13.82 -23.33
N CYS A 41 -27.66 -14.36 -22.59
CA CYS A 41 -27.80 -14.91 -21.26
C CYS A 41 -28.96 -14.25 -20.52
N SER A 42 -29.93 -15.04 -20.11
CA SER A 42 -30.89 -14.62 -19.10
C SER A 42 -30.04 -14.23 -17.85
N PHE A 43 -29.72 -12.95 -17.72
CA PHE A 43 -29.39 -12.39 -16.41
C PHE A 43 -30.62 -12.67 -15.56
N ARG A 44 -30.64 -13.81 -14.89
CA ARG A 44 -31.49 -13.97 -13.73
C ARG A 44 -31.00 -12.91 -12.77
N PHE A 45 -31.76 -11.82 -12.66
CA PHE A 45 -31.66 -10.97 -11.49
C PHE A 45 -31.89 -11.89 -10.30
N SER A 46 -30.81 -12.40 -9.73
CA SER A 46 -30.84 -12.98 -8.42
C SER A 46 -31.48 -11.92 -7.52
N SER A 47 -32.53 -12.31 -6.79
CA SER A 47 -33.22 -11.41 -5.88
C SER A 47 -32.18 -10.65 -5.04
N PHE A 48 -32.47 -9.41 -4.63
CA PHE A 48 -31.62 -8.62 -3.72
C PHE A 48 -31.12 -9.45 -2.53
N ASP A 49 -31.92 -10.40 -2.04
CA ASP A 49 -31.56 -11.39 -1.03
C ASP A 49 -30.38 -12.27 -1.41
N SER A 50 -30.15 -12.57 -2.69
CA SER A 50 -29.00 -13.38 -3.11
C SER A 50 -27.70 -12.57 -3.21
N LEU A 51 -27.79 -11.24 -3.35
CA LEU A 51 -26.63 -10.33 -3.29
C LEU A 51 -26.20 -10.01 -1.85
N LEU A 52 -27.10 -10.20 -0.89
CA LEU A 52 -26.82 -10.04 0.55
C LEU A 52 -26.30 -11.33 1.20
N ARG A 53 -26.27 -12.45 0.46
CA ARG A 53 -25.66 -13.67 0.97
C ARG A 53 -24.15 -13.60 0.80
N PRO A 54 -23.39 -14.09 1.80
CA PRO A 54 -21.93 -14.20 1.69
C PRO A 54 -21.55 -14.95 0.41
N PRO A 55 -20.41 -14.62 -0.23
CA PRO A 55 -19.94 -15.40 -1.37
C PRO A 55 -19.82 -16.87 -0.96
N LYS A 56 -20.40 -17.76 -1.77
CA LYS A 56 -20.27 -19.21 -1.55
C LYS A 56 -18.80 -19.56 -1.65
N LEU A 57 -18.33 -20.34 -0.68
CA LEU A 57 -17.00 -20.96 -0.73
C LEU A 57 -16.84 -21.76 -2.03
N SER A 58 -15.59 -21.93 -2.49
CA SER A 58 -15.28 -22.87 -3.57
C SER A 58 -15.87 -24.25 -3.24
N GLY A 59 -16.24 -25.05 -4.24
CA GLY A 59 -16.92 -26.33 -4.02
C GLY A 59 -16.19 -27.27 -3.05
N GLU A 60 -14.89 -27.08 -2.89
CA GLU A 60 -14.03 -27.80 -1.96
C GLU A 60 -14.40 -27.57 -0.47
N TYR A 61 -14.86 -26.38 -0.12
CA TYR A 61 -15.23 -26.01 1.27
C TYR A 61 -16.74 -25.88 1.50
N GLN A 62 -17.56 -26.30 0.53
CA GLN A 62 -19.01 -26.23 0.68
C GLN A 62 -19.48 -27.01 1.92
N GLY A 63 -18.84 -28.14 2.22
CA GLY A 63 -19.13 -28.95 3.42
C GLY A 63 -18.89 -28.20 4.73
N LEU A 64 -17.91 -27.31 4.79
CA LEU A 64 -17.68 -26.45 5.96
C LEU A 64 -18.82 -25.44 6.16
N GLN A 65 -19.25 -24.77 5.08
CA GLN A 65 -20.37 -23.85 5.13
C GLN A 65 -21.67 -24.57 5.57
N ASP A 66 -21.95 -25.73 4.97
CA ASP A 66 -23.15 -26.53 5.33
C ASP A 66 -23.11 -27.00 6.80
N SER A 67 -21.93 -27.32 7.31
CA SER A 67 -21.74 -27.71 8.73
C SER A 67 -21.94 -26.50 9.65
N PHE A 68 -21.41 -25.35 9.31
CA PHE A 68 -21.57 -24.11 10.06
C PHE A 68 -23.04 -23.65 10.09
N GLU A 69 -23.74 -23.65 8.95
CA GLU A 69 -25.14 -23.20 8.84
C GLU A 69 -26.12 -24.04 9.68
N LYS A 70 -25.76 -25.28 10.03
CA LYS A 70 -26.56 -26.12 10.95
C LYS A 70 -26.41 -25.73 12.41
N LEU A 71 -25.37 -24.98 12.78
CA LEU A 71 -25.03 -24.65 14.17
C LEU A 71 -25.55 -23.29 14.60
N VAL A 72 -25.79 -22.39 13.62
CA VAL A 72 -26.17 -21.00 13.89
C VAL A 72 -27.66 -20.80 13.55
N ASP A 73 -28.29 -19.89 14.28
CA ASP A 73 -29.64 -19.42 13.93
C ASP A 73 -29.57 -18.76 12.53
N LYS A 74 -30.70 -18.78 11.78
CA LYS A 74 -30.76 -18.15 10.43
C LYS A 74 -30.44 -16.65 10.42
N ASP A 75 -30.44 -16.02 11.58
CA ASP A 75 -30.21 -14.60 11.78
C ASP A 75 -28.76 -14.32 12.23
N TYR A 76 -27.80 -14.66 11.37
CA TYR A 76 -26.37 -14.34 11.54
C TYR A 76 -25.84 -13.48 10.40
N SER A 77 -24.67 -12.90 10.60
CA SER A 77 -23.84 -12.28 9.55
C SER A 77 -22.42 -12.78 9.68
N LEU A 78 -21.76 -13.10 8.57
CA LEU A 78 -20.35 -13.42 8.58
C LEU A 78 -19.51 -12.16 8.87
N SER A 79 -18.43 -12.33 9.64
CA SER A 79 -17.49 -11.27 9.97
C SER A 79 -16.14 -11.57 9.32
N THR A 80 -15.65 -10.68 8.47
CA THR A 80 -14.37 -10.85 7.79
C THR A 80 -13.29 -10.00 8.47
N PRO A 81 -12.04 -10.50 8.58
CA PRO A 81 -10.94 -9.66 9.02
C PRO A 81 -10.77 -8.41 8.13
N GLU A 82 -10.58 -7.26 8.74
CA GLU A 82 -10.47 -5.97 8.04
C GLU A 82 -9.08 -5.77 7.42
N ASN A 83 -8.04 -6.41 7.99
CA ASN A 83 -6.63 -6.26 7.62
C ASN A 83 -5.92 -7.62 7.48
N GLY A 84 -4.65 -7.62 7.10
CA GLY A 84 -3.79 -8.79 7.01
C GLY A 84 -4.04 -9.68 5.78
N LEU A 85 -3.47 -10.88 5.80
CA LEU A 85 -3.52 -11.83 4.67
C LEU A 85 -4.84 -12.62 4.61
N TYR A 86 -5.43 -12.92 5.77
CA TYR A 86 -6.65 -13.73 5.88
C TYR A 86 -7.88 -12.82 5.88
N ARG A 87 -8.46 -12.58 4.69
CA ARG A 87 -9.58 -11.64 4.46
C ARG A 87 -10.93 -12.35 4.30
N SER A 88 -11.02 -13.62 4.66
CA SER A 88 -12.25 -14.43 4.60
C SER A 88 -12.82 -14.64 5.99
N ALA A 89 -14.14 -14.70 6.12
CA ALA A 89 -14.79 -15.16 7.35
C ALA A 89 -14.53 -16.65 7.65
N PHE A 90 -14.16 -17.41 6.63
CA PHE A 90 -13.74 -18.80 6.71
C PHE A 90 -12.23 -18.87 6.50
N ILE A 91 -11.47 -19.17 7.53
CA ILE A 91 -10.03 -19.40 7.47
C ILE A 91 -9.80 -20.89 7.62
N VAL A 92 -9.25 -21.51 6.57
CA VAL A 92 -8.96 -22.96 6.53
C VAL A 92 -7.46 -23.12 6.43
N TYR A 93 -6.89 -23.89 7.34
CA TYR A 93 -5.46 -24.10 7.43
C TYR A 93 -5.16 -25.39 8.20
N ASP A 94 -4.02 -26.01 7.96
CA ASP A 94 -3.49 -27.14 8.75
C ASP A 94 -2.69 -26.55 9.93
N PHE A 95 -3.41 -26.20 11.02
CA PHE A 95 -2.81 -25.50 12.15
C PHE A 95 -1.93 -26.42 13.00
N ASP A 96 -2.30 -27.70 13.11
CA ASP A 96 -1.55 -28.63 13.96
C ASP A 96 -0.57 -29.53 13.19
N LYS A 97 -0.42 -29.29 11.87
CA LYS A 97 0.50 -29.96 10.95
C LYS A 97 0.32 -31.49 10.88
N ASP A 98 -0.91 -31.97 11.10
CA ASP A 98 -1.25 -33.40 10.99
C ASP A 98 -1.67 -33.80 9.57
N LYS A 99 -1.72 -32.84 8.62
CA LYS A 99 -2.16 -32.93 7.21
C LYS A 99 -3.69 -32.97 7.04
N SER A 100 -4.44 -32.89 8.10
CA SER A 100 -5.87 -32.56 8.03
C SER A 100 -6.03 -31.04 8.02
N LEU A 101 -7.20 -30.55 7.66
CA LEU A 101 -7.47 -29.12 7.68
C LEU A 101 -8.37 -28.79 8.84
N GLU A 102 -8.05 -27.74 9.57
CA GLU A 102 -8.94 -27.13 10.52
C GLU A 102 -9.53 -25.87 9.90
N ALA A 103 -10.58 -25.35 10.55
CA ALA A 103 -11.18 -24.10 10.13
C ALA A 103 -11.64 -23.24 11.30
N ILE A 104 -11.54 -21.92 11.08
CA ILE A 104 -12.17 -20.92 11.93
C ILE A 104 -13.21 -20.18 11.10
N VAL A 105 -14.42 -19.99 11.67
CA VAL A 105 -15.51 -19.27 11.01
C VAL A 105 -15.98 -18.14 11.91
N PHE A 106 -15.77 -16.89 11.49
CA PHE A 106 -16.18 -15.69 12.22
C PHE A 106 -17.59 -15.24 11.84
N TYR A 107 -18.40 -14.91 12.83
CA TYR A 107 -19.77 -14.46 12.63
C TYR A 107 -20.27 -13.57 13.77
N THR A 108 -21.36 -12.84 13.52
CA THR A 108 -22.14 -12.13 14.52
C THR A 108 -23.58 -12.62 14.52
N GLU A 109 -24.21 -12.64 15.68
CA GLU A 109 -25.65 -12.90 15.81
C GLU A 109 -26.40 -11.57 15.71
N LYS A 110 -27.52 -11.51 14.97
CA LYS A 110 -28.35 -10.28 14.91
C LYS A 110 -28.80 -9.75 16.28
N LYS A 111 -28.96 -10.65 17.25
CA LYS A 111 -29.30 -10.29 18.62
C LYS A 111 -28.16 -9.66 19.41
N LYS A 112 -26.90 -9.84 18.96
CA LYS A 112 -25.67 -9.31 19.56
C LYS A 112 -24.70 -8.87 18.46
N PRO A 113 -25.04 -7.84 17.68
CA PRO A 113 -24.23 -7.44 16.50
C PRO A 113 -22.87 -6.86 16.89
N ASP A 114 -22.71 -6.43 18.14
CA ASP A 114 -21.47 -5.81 18.65
C ASP A 114 -20.47 -6.84 19.21
N LEU A 115 -20.76 -8.13 19.10
CA LEU A 115 -19.86 -9.20 19.54
C LEU A 115 -19.63 -10.20 18.42
N VAL A 116 -18.41 -10.26 17.94
CA VAL A 116 -18.01 -11.33 17.02
C VAL A 116 -17.80 -12.61 17.78
N LYS A 117 -18.33 -13.69 17.23
CA LYS A 117 -18.10 -15.07 17.68
C LYS A 117 -17.34 -15.83 16.60
N PHE A 118 -16.71 -16.92 16.99
CA PHE A 118 -16.14 -17.82 16.02
C PHE A 118 -16.29 -19.27 16.42
N TYR A 119 -16.47 -20.14 15.42
CA TYR A 119 -16.41 -21.59 15.56
C TYR A 119 -15.03 -22.10 15.15
N TYR A 120 -14.54 -23.09 15.86
CA TYR A 120 -13.41 -23.92 15.47
C TYR A 120 -13.92 -25.28 14.99
N PHE A 121 -13.39 -25.74 13.84
CA PHE A 121 -13.73 -27.00 13.21
C PHE A 121 -12.47 -27.83 12.98
N GLU A 122 -12.58 -29.13 13.17
CA GLU A 122 -11.61 -30.10 12.68
C GLU A 122 -12.16 -30.82 11.44
N SER A 123 -11.29 -31.20 10.52
CA SER A 123 -11.65 -32.00 9.37
C SER A 123 -11.18 -33.45 9.55
N LYS A 124 -12.08 -34.39 9.26
CA LYS A 124 -11.76 -35.79 9.18
C LYS A 124 -12.34 -36.37 7.90
N ASP A 125 -11.49 -37.02 7.09
CA ASP A 125 -11.88 -37.59 5.78
C ASP A 125 -12.59 -36.55 4.87
N GLY A 126 -12.19 -35.28 4.96
CA GLY A 126 -12.74 -34.16 4.20
C GLY A 126 -14.07 -33.59 4.72
N ALA A 127 -14.56 -34.10 5.86
CA ALA A 127 -15.78 -33.60 6.50
C ALA A 127 -15.42 -32.74 7.72
N PHE A 128 -15.86 -31.47 7.72
CA PHE A 128 -15.67 -30.55 8.85
C PHE A 128 -16.69 -30.80 9.95
N THR A 129 -16.18 -31.04 11.15
CA THR A 129 -16.97 -31.21 12.38
C THR A 129 -16.69 -30.08 13.36
N PRO A 130 -17.74 -29.47 13.95
CA PRO A 130 -17.51 -28.41 14.92
C PRO A 130 -16.91 -28.97 16.19
N VAL A 131 -15.90 -28.28 16.74
CA VAL A 131 -15.27 -28.61 18.01
C VAL A 131 -15.85 -27.73 19.11
N ALA A 132 -15.79 -26.43 18.95
CA ALA A 132 -16.26 -25.45 19.93
C ALA A 132 -16.61 -24.09 19.31
N SER A 133 -17.42 -23.31 20.01
CA SER A 133 -17.72 -21.92 19.73
C SER A 133 -17.10 -21.01 20.80
N TYR A 134 -16.58 -19.89 20.39
CA TYR A 134 -15.91 -18.92 21.24
C TYR A 134 -16.50 -17.53 21.03
N ASP A 135 -16.61 -16.78 22.11
CA ASP A 135 -16.88 -15.34 22.05
C ASP A 135 -15.55 -14.63 21.77
N GLY A 136 -15.54 -13.74 20.78
CA GLY A 136 -14.40 -12.87 20.51
C GLY A 136 -14.29 -11.76 21.55
N LEU A 137 -13.22 -10.96 21.44
CA LEU A 137 -13.00 -9.85 22.37
C LEU A 137 -13.60 -8.52 21.88
N GLY A 138 -14.06 -8.45 20.63
CA GLY A 138 -14.45 -7.20 20.00
C GLY A 138 -15.67 -7.26 19.09
N SER A 139 -15.97 -6.11 18.51
CA SER A 139 -17.09 -5.91 17.60
C SER A 139 -16.76 -6.25 16.14
N SER A 140 -15.49 -6.33 15.79
CA SER A 140 -15.00 -6.83 14.49
C SER A 140 -13.63 -7.46 14.64
N VAL A 141 -13.25 -8.28 13.65
CA VAL A 141 -11.91 -8.86 13.55
C VAL A 141 -11.04 -7.85 12.79
N ASP A 142 -9.93 -7.44 13.40
CA ASP A 142 -8.96 -6.58 12.73
C ASP A 142 -8.12 -7.41 11.74
N GLU A 143 -7.35 -8.37 12.26
CA GLU A 143 -6.51 -9.25 11.46
C GLU A 143 -6.35 -10.62 12.11
N VAL A 144 -5.87 -11.58 11.33
CA VAL A 144 -5.46 -12.91 11.82
C VAL A 144 -4.05 -13.20 11.34
N LYS A 145 -3.20 -13.65 12.26
CA LYS A 145 -1.86 -14.16 11.97
C LYS A 145 -1.71 -15.57 12.54
N ILE A 146 -0.79 -16.32 11.97
CA ILE A 146 -0.55 -17.73 12.31
C ILE A 146 0.97 -17.89 12.44
N ALA A 147 1.45 -18.39 13.57
CA ALA A 147 2.86 -18.59 13.85
C ALA A 147 3.09 -19.71 14.87
N ASP A 148 4.23 -20.37 14.82
CA ASP A 148 4.67 -21.36 15.81
C ASP A 148 5.50 -20.61 16.89
N LEU A 149 4.80 -20.04 17.87
CA LEU A 149 5.38 -19.19 18.91
C LEU A 149 6.07 -19.99 20.02
N ASN A 150 5.74 -21.27 20.15
CA ASN A 150 6.24 -22.13 21.25
C ASN A 150 7.20 -23.22 20.78
N ARG A 151 7.45 -23.30 19.48
CA ARG A 151 8.34 -24.29 18.82
C ARG A 151 7.93 -25.75 18.98
N ASP A 152 6.66 -26.03 19.17
CA ASP A 152 6.16 -27.40 19.28
C ASP A 152 5.83 -28.02 17.90
N GLY A 153 5.97 -27.24 16.84
CA GLY A 153 5.71 -27.62 15.46
C GLY A 153 4.26 -27.41 15.03
N LYS A 154 3.39 -26.93 15.90
CA LYS A 154 2.03 -26.51 15.60
C LYS A 154 1.96 -24.99 15.55
N PHE A 155 0.85 -24.46 15.08
CA PHE A 155 0.69 -23.03 14.97
C PHE A 155 -0.27 -22.48 16.02
N GLU A 156 0.13 -21.43 16.70
CA GLU A 156 -0.79 -20.57 17.43
C GLU A 156 -1.53 -19.64 16.47
N ILE A 157 -2.76 -19.31 16.84
CA ILE A 157 -3.64 -18.41 16.09
C ILE A 157 -3.72 -17.09 16.85
N ILE A 158 -3.24 -16.03 16.21
CA ILE A 158 -3.24 -14.67 16.74
C ILE A 158 -4.40 -13.91 16.08
N ILE A 159 -5.40 -13.51 16.86
CA ILE A 159 -6.56 -12.79 16.38
C ILE A 159 -6.54 -11.38 16.94
N GLY A 160 -6.44 -10.38 16.07
CA GLY A 160 -6.59 -8.97 16.38
C GLY A 160 -8.08 -8.58 16.37
N TRP A 161 -8.51 -7.87 17.39
CA TRP A 161 -9.88 -7.44 17.60
C TRP A 161 -10.00 -5.93 17.68
N ASN A 162 -10.99 -5.35 16.97
CA ASN A 162 -11.42 -3.98 17.21
C ASN A 162 -12.42 -3.98 18.37
N LEU A 163 -12.09 -3.29 19.45
CA LEU A 163 -12.89 -3.29 20.69
C LEU A 163 -14.04 -2.27 20.60
N PHE A 164 -15.28 -2.69 20.88
CA PHE A 164 -16.45 -1.83 21.12
C PHE A 164 -16.65 -0.69 20.11
N SER A 165 -16.71 -1.01 18.82
CA SER A 165 -16.94 -0.04 17.73
C SER A 165 -15.84 1.04 17.59
N SER A 166 -14.73 0.90 18.28
CA SER A 166 -13.57 1.79 18.18
C SER A 166 -12.47 1.14 17.34
N LYS A 167 -12.14 1.77 16.21
CA LYS A 167 -11.00 1.32 15.36
C LYS A 167 -9.63 1.67 15.95
N THR A 168 -9.59 2.46 17.01
CA THR A 168 -8.33 2.86 17.68
C THR A 168 -8.01 1.98 18.90
N ASN A 169 -9.03 1.37 19.51
CA ASN A 169 -8.84 0.49 20.65
C ASN A 169 -8.86 -0.96 20.16
N LYS A 170 -7.70 -1.55 20.05
CA LYS A 170 -7.52 -2.93 19.59
C LYS A 170 -6.87 -3.78 20.67
N ALA A 171 -7.19 -5.07 20.66
CA ALA A 171 -6.46 -6.09 21.42
C ALA A 171 -6.21 -7.31 20.56
N PHE A 172 -5.05 -7.92 20.66
CA PHE A 172 -4.84 -9.24 20.09
C PHE A 172 -5.00 -10.32 21.17
N ALA A 173 -5.48 -11.47 20.74
CA ALA A 173 -5.57 -12.67 21.55
C ALA A 173 -4.86 -13.82 20.86
N VAL A 174 -4.12 -14.63 21.61
CA VAL A 174 -3.36 -15.77 21.10
C VAL A 174 -4.01 -17.05 21.61
N TYR A 175 -4.30 -17.95 20.69
CA TYR A 175 -4.93 -19.25 20.95
C TYR A 175 -4.00 -20.38 20.55
N ASP A 176 -3.82 -21.34 21.46
CA ASP A 176 -3.14 -22.60 21.27
C ASP A 176 -4.14 -23.72 20.95
N ILE A 177 -3.81 -24.64 20.06
CA ILE A 177 -4.63 -25.77 19.64
C ILE A 177 -4.05 -27.13 20.02
N SER A 178 -3.02 -27.14 20.87
CA SER A 178 -2.29 -28.38 21.20
C SER A 178 -3.15 -29.51 21.82
N SER A 179 -4.32 -29.18 22.33
CA SER A 179 -5.23 -30.12 23.01
C SER A 179 -6.49 -30.49 22.21
N GLY A 180 -6.54 -30.16 20.89
CA GLY A 180 -7.74 -30.38 20.05
C GLY A 180 -8.87 -29.36 20.30
N ASN A 181 -8.65 -28.39 21.18
CA ASN A 181 -9.52 -27.24 21.43
C ASN A 181 -8.68 -25.97 21.44
N LEU A 182 -9.28 -24.84 21.11
CA LEU A 182 -8.60 -23.56 21.24
C LEU A 182 -8.53 -23.15 22.70
N LYS A 183 -7.33 -22.92 23.19
CA LYS A 183 -7.06 -22.39 24.53
C LYS A 183 -6.50 -20.99 24.41
N LEU A 184 -7.17 -20.01 25.02
CA LEU A 184 -6.62 -18.66 25.11
C LEU A 184 -5.35 -18.67 25.98
N LEU A 185 -4.21 -18.29 25.39
CA LEU A 185 -2.93 -18.15 26.09
C LEU A 185 -2.79 -16.80 26.74
N SER A 186 -3.01 -15.74 25.97
CA SER A 186 -2.81 -14.35 26.42
C SER A 186 -3.60 -13.39 25.56
N SER A 187 -3.82 -12.16 26.06
CA SER A 187 -4.39 -11.05 25.31
C SER A 187 -3.77 -9.73 25.76
N PHE A 188 -3.42 -8.87 24.79
CA PHE A 188 -2.77 -7.58 25.04
C PHE A 188 -3.32 -6.49 24.12
N PRO A 189 -3.33 -5.23 24.57
CA PRO A 189 -3.67 -4.10 23.70
C PRO A 189 -2.59 -3.91 22.62
N TYR A 190 -3.00 -3.42 21.44
CA TYR A 190 -2.10 -3.06 20.36
C TYR A 190 -2.72 -2.00 19.45
N SER A 191 -1.88 -1.38 18.63
CA SER A 191 -2.28 -0.50 17.52
C SER A 191 -1.87 -1.09 16.17
N TYR A 192 -0.72 -1.73 16.12
CA TYR A 192 -0.19 -2.48 14.97
C TYR A 192 0.67 -3.65 15.49
N LEU A 193 0.66 -4.78 14.80
CA LEU A 193 1.50 -5.93 15.20
C LEU A 193 2.07 -6.68 13.99
N ASP A 194 3.20 -7.33 14.20
CA ASP A 194 3.77 -8.30 13.28
C ASP A 194 4.44 -9.46 14.03
N ILE A 195 4.74 -10.53 13.28
CA ILE A 195 5.42 -11.71 13.78
C ILE A 195 6.88 -11.64 13.33
N ILE A 196 7.79 -11.54 14.30
CA ILE A 196 9.21 -11.30 14.04
C ILE A 196 10.01 -12.05 15.11
N ASP A 197 11.00 -12.86 14.73
CA ASP A 197 12.03 -13.33 15.65
C ASP A 197 12.92 -12.13 16.02
N VAL A 198 12.55 -11.44 17.09
CA VAL A 198 13.11 -10.12 17.44
C VAL A 198 14.56 -10.24 17.95
N ASN A 199 14.81 -11.24 18.80
CA ASN A 199 16.10 -11.43 19.49
C ASN A 199 17.05 -12.39 18.75
N GLY A 200 16.62 -12.96 17.62
CA GLY A 200 17.47 -13.85 16.81
C GLY A 200 17.63 -15.26 17.35
N ASP A 201 16.80 -15.70 18.30
CA ASP A 201 16.88 -17.04 18.88
C ASP A 201 16.24 -18.13 18.00
N GLY A 202 15.62 -17.73 16.92
CA GLY A 202 14.94 -18.57 15.93
C GLY A 202 13.54 -18.97 16.35
N ILE A 203 12.94 -18.31 17.35
CA ILE A 203 11.53 -18.43 17.73
C ILE A 203 10.82 -17.16 17.29
N ASP A 204 9.66 -17.31 16.69
CA ASP A 204 8.83 -16.14 16.32
C ASP A 204 8.28 -15.48 17.58
N ASP A 205 8.44 -14.17 17.70
CA ASP A 205 7.85 -13.33 18.72
C ASP A 205 6.69 -12.50 18.14
N ILE A 206 5.80 -11.99 18.99
CA ILE A 206 4.84 -10.96 18.60
C ILE A 206 5.46 -9.59 18.86
N PHE A 207 5.76 -8.86 17.81
CA PHE A 207 6.18 -7.47 17.88
C PHE A 207 4.96 -6.56 17.74
N ALA A 208 4.63 -5.80 18.78
CA ALA A 208 3.43 -4.96 18.80
C ALA A 208 3.77 -3.51 19.11
N MET A 209 3.19 -2.59 18.35
CA MET A 209 3.17 -1.16 18.61
C MET A 209 1.89 -0.82 19.38
N SER A 210 2.00 0.03 20.40
CA SER A 210 0.86 0.53 21.16
C SER A 210 0.93 2.05 21.33
N VAL A 211 -0.22 2.71 21.26
CA VAL A 211 -0.37 4.13 21.60
C VAL A 211 -1.28 4.23 22.80
N ASP A 212 -0.81 4.83 23.88
CA ASP A 212 -1.62 5.13 25.04
C ASP A 212 -2.13 6.58 24.96
N SER A 213 -3.39 6.74 24.67
CA SER A 213 -4.09 8.01 24.61
C SER A 213 -4.83 8.38 25.91
N SER A 214 -4.64 7.60 26.97
CA SER A 214 -5.36 7.78 28.25
C SER A 214 -4.93 9.05 29.02
N VAL A 215 -3.78 9.63 28.68
CA VAL A 215 -3.26 10.87 29.28
C VAL A 215 -3.50 12.01 28.31
N SER A 216 -4.37 12.96 28.67
CA SER A 216 -4.91 13.99 27.77
C SER A 216 -3.89 14.96 27.14
N ASP A 217 -2.68 15.07 27.68
CA ASP A 217 -1.70 16.06 27.22
C ASP A 217 -0.41 15.46 26.61
N HIS A 218 -0.18 14.15 26.74
CA HIS A 218 0.98 13.47 26.19
C HIS A 218 0.61 12.04 25.75
N TYR A 219 0.47 11.82 24.46
CA TYR A 219 0.39 10.47 23.94
C TYR A 219 1.74 9.77 24.14
N THR A 220 1.72 8.59 24.74
CA THR A 220 2.91 7.74 24.79
C THR A 220 2.76 6.57 23.84
N SER A 221 3.83 6.21 23.19
CA SER A 221 3.90 5.05 22.32
C SER A 221 5.04 4.15 22.73
N ALA A 222 4.87 2.86 22.48
CA ALA A 222 5.89 1.87 22.76
C ALA A 222 5.85 0.72 21.75
N ALA A 223 7.02 0.17 21.47
CA ALA A 223 7.18 -1.12 20.85
C ALA A 223 7.40 -2.17 21.92
N THR A 224 6.66 -3.26 21.90
CA THR A 224 6.79 -4.38 22.83
C THR A 224 6.94 -5.68 22.06
N ALA A 225 7.96 -6.45 22.40
CA ALA A 225 8.10 -7.84 21.97
C ALA A 225 7.52 -8.76 23.03
N TYR A 226 6.67 -9.71 22.61
CA TYR A 226 6.12 -10.77 23.46
C TYR A 226 6.63 -12.11 22.97
N THR A 227 7.16 -12.89 23.89
CA THR A 227 7.65 -14.25 23.62
C THR A 227 6.89 -15.28 24.44
N TYR A 228 6.91 -16.53 24.02
CA TYR A 228 6.28 -17.62 24.75
C TYR A 228 7.14 -18.11 25.90
N ASP A 229 6.57 -18.20 27.09
CA ASP A 229 7.24 -18.82 28.25
C ASP A 229 6.65 -20.22 28.53
N ALA A 230 7.43 -21.25 28.27
CA ALA A 230 7.05 -22.63 28.46
C ALA A 230 6.73 -22.98 29.92
N LYS A 231 7.22 -22.24 30.91
CA LYS A 231 6.96 -22.49 32.34
C LYS A 231 5.55 -22.06 32.75
N THR A 232 5.10 -20.94 32.19
CA THR A 232 3.76 -20.40 32.48
C THR A 232 2.73 -20.82 31.43
N SER A 233 3.20 -21.41 30.31
CA SER A 233 2.37 -21.71 29.12
C SER A 233 1.56 -20.49 28.67
N SER A 234 2.20 -19.35 28.57
CA SER A 234 1.61 -18.07 28.20
C SER A 234 2.65 -17.14 27.58
N LEU A 235 2.17 -16.10 26.90
CA LEU A 235 3.05 -15.04 26.41
C LEU A 235 3.47 -14.13 27.54
N GLN A 236 4.74 -13.74 27.52
CA GLN A 236 5.37 -12.80 28.44
C GLN A 236 5.97 -11.64 27.67
N VAL A 237 6.06 -10.47 28.28
CA VAL A 237 6.81 -9.35 27.73
C VAL A 237 8.30 -9.71 27.74
N LEU A 238 8.90 -9.78 26.56
CA LEU A 238 10.32 -9.96 26.38
C LEU A 238 11.05 -8.63 26.60
N SER A 239 10.59 -7.57 25.95
CA SER A 239 11.15 -6.21 26.10
C SER A 239 10.14 -5.16 25.64
N THR A 240 10.29 -3.94 26.17
CA THR A 240 9.52 -2.77 25.73
C THR A 240 10.45 -1.58 25.58
N VAL A 241 10.28 -0.82 24.48
CA VAL A 241 11.00 0.44 24.25
C VAL A 241 10.01 1.55 23.88
N LYS A 242 10.28 2.77 24.35
CA LYS A 242 9.47 3.95 24.01
C LYS A 242 9.71 4.40 22.58
N THR A 243 8.67 4.90 21.95
CA THR A 243 8.67 5.48 20.60
C THR A 243 7.86 6.78 20.57
N ASP A 244 7.84 7.47 19.44
CA ASP A 244 7.11 8.73 19.27
C ASP A 244 5.58 8.49 19.42
N GLY A 245 4.99 9.08 20.46
CA GLY A 245 3.54 8.99 20.70
C GLY A 245 2.72 10.02 19.91
N ASN A 246 3.37 11.04 19.33
CA ASN A 246 2.67 12.07 18.57
C ASN A 246 2.47 11.64 17.10
N ILE A 247 1.76 10.54 16.93
CA ILE A 247 1.40 9.96 15.64
C ILE A 247 -0.12 9.81 15.53
N SER A 248 -0.64 9.77 14.32
CA SER A 248 -2.07 9.53 14.05
C SER A 248 -2.39 8.05 13.85
N SER A 249 -1.50 7.30 13.24
CA SER A 249 -1.61 5.84 13.05
C SER A 249 -0.29 5.25 12.55
N TYR A 250 -0.13 3.95 12.71
CA TYR A 250 0.95 3.20 12.05
C TYR A 250 0.56 2.87 10.60
N ALA A 251 1.56 2.84 9.73
CA ALA A 251 1.39 2.58 8.30
C ALA A 251 1.88 1.19 7.90
N ASP A 252 3.10 0.81 8.30
CA ASP A 252 3.72 -0.46 7.92
C ASP A 252 4.85 -0.82 8.90
N ILE A 253 5.22 -2.10 8.92
CA ILE A 253 6.45 -2.61 9.54
C ILE A 253 7.23 -3.35 8.47
N THR A 254 8.49 -2.99 8.31
CA THR A 254 9.41 -3.68 7.41
C THR A 254 10.64 -4.14 8.20
N VAL A 255 11.10 -5.36 7.95
CA VAL A 255 12.26 -5.93 8.64
C VAL A 255 13.41 -6.13 7.65
N GLU A 256 14.58 -5.65 8.04
CA GLU A 256 15.84 -5.85 7.31
C GLU A 256 16.81 -6.64 8.20
N LYS A 257 17.39 -7.68 7.65
CA LYS A 257 18.48 -8.39 8.35
C LYS A 257 19.83 -7.81 7.93
N VAL A 258 20.54 -7.25 8.90
CA VAL A 258 21.91 -6.73 8.73
C VAL A 258 22.81 -7.55 9.63
N ASP A 259 23.68 -8.37 9.03
CA ASP A 259 24.46 -9.38 9.73
C ASP A 259 23.54 -10.29 10.59
N ASP A 260 23.70 -10.30 11.91
CA ASP A 260 22.84 -11.05 12.83
C ASP A 260 21.72 -10.19 13.46
N THR A 261 21.73 -8.88 13.23
CA THR A 261 20.73 -7.95 13.77
C THR A 261 19.54 -7.80 12.83
N ARG A 262 18.33 -7.78 13.37
CA ARG A 262 17.12 -7.43 12.63
C ARG A 262 16.76 -5.98 12.93
N LEU A 263 16.85 -5.13 11.92
CA LEU A 263 16.37 -3.76 11.97
C LEU A 263 14.88 -3.75 11.61
N ILE A 264 14.05 -3.28 12.52
CA ILE A 264 12.60 -3.18 12.38
C ILE A 264 12.27 -1.71 12.08
N TYR A 265 11.85 -1.43 10.86
CA TYR A 265 11.43 -0.11 10.41
C TYR A 265 9.94 0.02 10.63
N VAL A 266 9.53 0.87 11.55
CA VAL A 266 8.11 1.13 11.85
C VAL A 266 7.73 2.47 11.27
N GLU A 267 6.86 2.46 10.27
CA GLU A 267 6.36 3.66 9.63
C GLU A 267 5.08 4.16 10.29
N ALA A 268 5.03 5.45 10.57
CA ALA A 268 3.88 6.07 11.20
C ALA A 268 3.52 7.41 10.56
N TYR A 269 2.22 7.67 10.45
CA TYR A 269 1.69 8.97 10.01
C TYR A 269 1.73 9.98 11.17
N LYS A 270 2.12 11.21 10.85
CA LYS A 270 2.14 12.36 11.74
C LYS A 270 1.23 13.46 11.17
N GLY A 271 0.00 13.55 11.67
CA GLY A 271 -1.01 14.42 11.05
C GLY A 271 -1.51 13.91 9.70
N GLU A 272 -1.82 14.83 8.78
CA GLU A 272 -2.45 14.47 7.50
C GLU A 272 -1.46 14.03 6.43
N ASN A 273 -0.29 14.69 6.35
CA ASN A 273 0.65 14.50 5.24
C ASN A 273 2.04 14.07 5.66
N ASP A 274 2.36 14.14 6.93
CA ASP A 274 3.69 13.83 7.44
C ASP A 274 3.81 12.36 7.84
N MET A 275 5.01 11.83 7.70
CA MET A 275 5.38 10.50 8.19
C MET A 275 6.73 10.54 8.91
N ILE A 276 6.92 9.57 9.78
CA ILE A 276 8.21 9.23 10.39
C ILE A 276 8.48 7.74 10.22
N THR A 277 9.73 7.36 10.41
CA THR A 277 10.17 5.97 10.55
C THR A 277 10.94 5.84 11.85
N GLU A 278 10.46 4.99 12.74
CA GLU A 278 11.23 4.50 13.86
C GLU A 278 12.10 3.35 13.40
N VAL A 279 13.33 3.27 13.91
CA VAL A 279 14.19 2.10 13.73
C VAL A 279 14.35 1.44 15.08
N ILE A 280 13.95 0.20 15.18
CA ILE A 280 13.95 -0.57 16.42
C ILE A 280 14.74 -1.86 16.16
N TYR A 281 15.56 -2.26 17.12
CA TYR A 281 16.26 -3.52 17.03
C TYR A 281 16.56 -4.08 18.43
N TRP A 282 16.93 -5.36 18.48
CA TRP A 282 17.39 -6.01 19.70
C TRP A 282 18.89 -5.76 19.89
N ASP A 283 19.28 -5.23 21.05
CA ASP A 283 20.68 -5.06 21.44
C ASP A 283 21.08 -6.19 22.40
N ASP A 284 21.93 -7.10 21.94
CA ASP A 284 22.42 -8.25 22.70
C ASP A 284 23.26 -7.86 23.93
N ASN A 285 23.85 -6.67 23.93
CA ASN A 285 24.68 -6.23 25.07
C ASN A 285 23.82 -5.91 26.29
N ILE A 286 22.60 -5.46 26.10
CA ILE A 286 21.68 -5.11 27.19
C ILE A 286 20.47 -6.04 27.24
N ASN A 287 20.35 -7.01 26.32
CA ASN A 287 19.24 -7.93 26.14
C ASN A 287 17.88 -7.20 26.14
N ALA A 288 17.73 -6.20 25.28
CA ALA A 288 16.54 -5.38 25.21
C ALA A 288 16.37 -4.73 23.83
N LEU A 289 15.11 -4.36 23.51
CA LEU A 289 14.79 -3.50 22.38
C LEU A 289 15.37 -2.10 22.61
N VAL A 290 15.89 -1.50 21.53
CA VAL A 290 16.33 -0.10 21.48
C VAL A 290 15.68 0.63 20.32
N SER A 291 15.44 1.94 20.50
CA SER A 291 14.96 2.86 19.47
C SER A 291 15.91 4.07 19.40
N PRO A 292 17.01 3.94 18.66
CA PRO A 292 18.12 4.92 18.68
C PRO A 292 17.75 6.28 18.09
N LEU A 293 16.68 6.38 17.30
CA LEU A 293 16.24 7.63 16.69
C LEU A 293 15.24 8.39 17.55
N PHE A 294 14.72 7.77 18.62
CA PHE A 294 13.81 8.39 19.56
C PHE A 294 14.56 9.31 20.53
N ASP A 295 14.23 10.59 20.52
CA ASP A 295 14.81 11.54 21.46
C ASP A 295 14.01 11.57 22.77
N VAL A 296 14.59 11.03 23.81
CA VAL A 296 13.98 10.96 25.16
C VAL A 296 13.69 12.34 25.74
N SER A 297 14.46 13.37 25.36
CA SER A 297 14.28 14.73 25.90
C SER A 297 13.07 15.43 25.32
N THR A 298 12.80 15.25 24.03
CA THR A 298 11.66 15.81 23.32
C THR A 298 10.49 14.87 23.20
N GLN A 299 10.67 13.59 23.54
CA GLN A 299 9.71 12.49 23.37
C GLN A 299 9.22 12.32 21.93
N THR A 300 10.11 12.60 20.94
CA THR A 300 9.77 12.53 19.52
C THR A 300 10.88 11.92 18.68
N THR A 301 10.52 11.46 17.49
CA THR A 301 11.44 11.08 16.41
C THR A 301 11.29 12.10 15.28
N THR A 302 12.31 12.93 15.06
CA THR A 302 12.30 13.97 14.03
C THR A 302 13.29 13.74 12.91
N GLN A 303 14.30 12.90 13.14
CA GLN A 303 15.38 12.66 12.18
C GLN A 303 14.93 12.01 10.88
N THR A 304 13.77 11.33 10.91
CA THR A 304 13.16 10.64 9.75
C THR A 304 11.86 11.29 9.28
N LEU A 305 11.59 12.54 9.74
CA LEU A 305 10.41 13.26 9.35
C LEU A 305 10.41 13.56 7.84
N ARG A 306 9.28 13.29 7.21
CA ARG A 306 9.02 13.62 5.82
C ARG A 306 7.61 14.17 5.62
N HIS A 307 7.51 15.17 4.73
CA HIS A 307 6.26 15.88 4.42
C HIS A 307 5.51 15.25 3.24
N MET A 308 5.54 13.95 3.15
CA MET A 308 4.84 13.15 2.13
C MET A 308 4.62 11.71 2.61
N LYS A 309 3.63 11.05 2.02
CA LYS A 309 3.30 9.63 2.30
C LYS A 309 4.17 8.71 1.47
N LEU A 310 5.41 8.59 1.85
CA LEU A 310 6.42 7.82 1.15
C LEU A 310 7.06 6.79 2.08
N SER A 311 6.95 5.50 1.72
CA SER A 311 7.47 4.39 2.53
C SER A 311 8.96 4.14 2.30
N CYS A 312 9.60 3.58 3.33
CA CYS A 312 10.94 3.01 3.26
C CYS A 312 11.02 1.92 2.19
N ARG A 313 12.14 1.83 1.51
CA ARG A 313 12.40 0.79 0.51
C ARG A 313 13.85 0.80 0.06
N ASP A 314 14.28 -0.28 -0.56
CA ASP A 314 15.53 -0.37 -1.29
C ASP A 314 15.38 0.41 -2.62
N ILE A 315 16.02 1.57 -2.75
CA ILE A 315 15.91 2.47 -3.92
C ILE A 315 16.99 2.22 -4.96
N ASP A 316 18.09 1.61 -4.58
CA ASP A 316 19.27 1.38 -5.43
C ASP A 316 19.51 -0.11 -5.72
N ASN A 317 18.65 -1.00 -5.22
CA ASN A 317 18.67 -2.46 -5.37
C ASN A 317 19.97 -3.09 -4.81
N ASP A 318 20.49 -2.55 -3.72
CA ASP A 318 21.64 -3.12 -3.03
C ASP A 318 21.27 -4.08 -1.87
N GLY A 319 19.95 -4.30 -1.68
CA GLY A 319 19.39 -5.21 -0.68
C GLY A 319 19.19 -4.57 0.68
N PHE A 320 19.39 -3.27 0.82
CA PHE A 320 19.21 -2.53 2.06
C PHE A 320 18.07 -1.50 1.92
N ILE A 321 17.47 -1.16 3.05
CA ILE A 321 16.34 -0.25 3.09
C ILE A 321 16.81 1.19 3.29
N GLU A 322 16.33 2.11 2.45
CA GLU A 322 16.48 3.54 2.64
C GLU A 322 15.19 4.15 3.21
N ILE A 323 15.42 5.04 4.17
CA ILE A 323 14.39 5.87 4.80
C ILE A 323 14.34 7.20 4.05
N PRO A 324 13.17 7.61 3.52
CA PRO A 324 13.01 8.94 2.96
C PRO A 324 12.88 9.99 4.07
N VAL A 325 13.61 11.09 3.93
CA VAL A 325 13.62 12.20 4.88
C VAL A 325 13.45 13.51 4.12
N SER A 326 12.56 14.39 4.56
CA SER A 326 12.47 15.73 3.98
C SER A 326 13.59 16.64 4.47
N VAL A 327 14.22 17.33 3.53
CA VAL A 327 15.25 18.33 3.82
C VAL A 327 14.88 19.60 3.07
N ASP A 328 14.84 20.72 3.78
CA ASP A 328 14.55 22.01 3.19
C ASP A 328 15.45 22.30 1.99
N MET A 329 14.85 22.70 0.91
CA MET A 329 15.55 23.16 -0.26
C MET A 329 15.88 24.64 -0.09
N ASN A 330 17.11 25.03 -0.37
CA ASN A 330 17.52 26.44 -0.31
C ASN A 330 16.56 27.29 -1.16
N GLY A 331 16.04 28.38 -0.61
CA GLY A 331 15.12 29.26 -1.32
C GLY A 331 13.68 28.78 -1.45
N SER A 332 13.30 27.65 -0.89
CA SER A 332 11.92 27.15 -0.92
C SER A 332 10.91 28.09 -0.23
N SER A 333 11.38 28.94 0.67
CA SER A 333 10.59 29.95 1.36
C SER A 333 10.57 31.32 0.65
N ILE A 334 11.32 31.51 -0.43
CA ILE A 334 11.33 32.76 -1.20
C ILE A 334 10.09 32.78 -2.08
N VAL A 335 9.07 33.47 -1.62
CA VAL A 335 7.97 33.91 -2.48
C VAL A 335 8.55 35.03 -3.36
N ASP A 336 8.80 34.72 -4.64
CA ASP A 336 9.26 35.73 -5.59
C ASP A 336 8.12 36.73 -5.85
N ASN A 337 8.11 37.81 -5.08
CA ASN A 337 7.23 38.96 -5.35
C ASN A 337 7.63 39.72 -6.63
N SER A 338 8.72 39.33 -7.29
CA SER A 338 9.24 39.95 -8.53
C SER A 338 8.90 39.14 -9.78
N ALA A 339 8.39 37.91 -9.66
CA ALA A 339 7.84 37.17 -10.80
C ALA A 339 6.62 37.93 -11.37
N PRO A 340 6.47 38.01 -12.71
CA PRO A 340 5.29 38.67 -13.28
C PRO A 340 4.03 37.97 -12.72
N GLN A 341 3.10 38.77 -12.17
CA GLN A 341 1.84 38.29 -11.54
C GLN A 341 0.94 37.44 -12.44
N THR A 342 1.36 37.12 -13.63
CA THR A 342 0.71 36.21 -14.59
C THR A 342 0.81 34.74 -14.22
N LEU A 343 1.62 34.34 -13.22
CA LEU A 343 1.70 32.97 -12.71
C LEU A 343 0.82 32.70 -11.49
N LEU A 344 0.17 33.72 -10.96
CA LEU A 344 -0.89 33.57 -9.97
C LEU A 344 -2.22 33.44 -10.73
N THR A 345 -2.62 32.25 -11.12
CA THR A 345 -4.01 32.03 -11.49
C THR A 345 -4.84 32.24 -10.24
N ALA A 346 -5.45 33.41 -10.14
CA ALA A 346 -6.49 33.68 -9.17
C ALA A 346 -7.63 32.70 -9.41
N SER A 347 -7.73 31.67 -8.58
CA SER A 347 -8.98 31.00 -8.38
C SER A 347 -9.92 32.01 -7.70
N ALA A 348 -11.20 32.03 -8.08
CA ALA A 348 -12.19 33.00 -7.65
C ALA A 348 -12.51 32.97 -6.13
N ASP A 349 -11.84 32.16 -5.36
CA ASP A 349 -11.83 32.15 -3.91
C ASP A 349 -10.55 32.80 -3.43
N ASN A 350 -10.68 33.87 -2.66
CA ASN A 350 -9.62 34.66 -2.06
C ASN A 350 -8.77 33.90 -1.00
N THR A 351 -8.47 32.65 -1.21
CA THR A 351 -7.46 31.91 -0.47
C THR A 351 -6.12 32.13 -1.15
N VAL A 352 -5.24 32.88 -0.47
CA VAL A 352 -3.82 32.98 -0.81
C VAL A 352 -3.30 31.57 -0.96
N ASN A 353 -2.99 31.15 -2.19
CA ASN A 353 -2.30 29.89 -2.41
C ASN A 353 -0.97 29.96 -1.67
N GLN A 354 -0.88 29.29 -0.52
CA GLN A 354 0.39 29.08 0.15
C GLN A 354 1.27 28.31 -0.85
N THR A 355 2.35 28.94 -1.29
CA THR A 355 3.39 28.25 -2.05
C THR A 355 3.84 27.07 -1.21
N LYS A 356 3.54 25.85 -1.67
CA LYS A 356 3.94 24.63 -0.98
C LYS A 356 5.46 24.65 -0.86
N SER A 357 5.99 24.64 0.35
CA SER A 357 7.44 24.55 0.57
C SER A 357 7.95 23.30 -0.13
N LEU A 358 9.01 23.44 -0.92
CA LEU A 358 9.61 22.33 -1.64
C LEU A 358 10.76 21.75 -0.82
N TYR A 359 10.84 20.43 -0.81
CA TYR A 359 11.85 19.70 -0.07
C TYR A 359 12.61 18.78 -1.03
N TYR A 360 13.91 18.59 -0.77
CA TYR A 360 14.57 17.38 -1.23
C TYR A 360 14.08 16.20 -0.40
N THR A 361 13.85 15.07 -1.06
CA THR A 361 13.80 13.79 -0.38
C THR A 361 15.22 13.26 -0.28
N LYS A 362 15.77 13.26 0.92
CA LYS A 362 17.06 12.63 1.21
C LYS A 362 16.80 11.19 1.62
N TRP A 363 17.29 10.24 0.85
CA TRP A 363 17.26 8.83 1.18
C TRP A 363 18.46 8.49 2.05
N VAL A 364 18.20 7.87 3.22
CA VAL A 364 19.24 7.55 4.19
C VAL A 364 19.17 6.08 4.60
N LYS A 365 20.33 5.44 4.76
CA LYS A 365 20.48 4.11 5.37
C LYS A 365 20.76 4.28 6.86
N PHE A 366 20.14 3.42 7.66
CA PHE A 366 20.49 3.31 9.07
C PHE A 366 21.60 2.28 9.24
N ARG A 367 22.76 2.70 9.76
CA ARG A 367 23.94 1.85 10.02
C ARG A 367 24.73 2.43 11.18
N ASP A 368 25.19 1.56 12.09
CA ASP A 368 25.99 1.95 13.26
C ASP A 368 25.34 3.09 14.05
N ASP A 369 24.04 2.98 14.33
CA ASP A 369 23.21 3.97 15.03
C ASP A 369 23.17 5.36 14.38
N LYS A 370 23.43 5.42 13.08
CA LYS A 370 23.47 6.67 12.32
C LYS A 370 22.72 6.58 11.01
N LEU A 371 22.12 7.69 10.64
CA LEU A 371 21.52 7.89 9.32
C LEU A 371 22.60 8.41 8.36
N ARG A 372 22.86 7.66 7.29
CA ARG A 372 23.85 8.00 6.25
C ARG A 372 23.13 8.30 4.93
N ALA A 373 23.37 9.48 4.38
CA ALA A 373 22.78 9.85 3.09
C ALA A 373 23.29 8.97 1.95
N VAL A 374 22.36 8.50 1.13
CA VAL A 374 22.63 7.68 -0.06
C VAL A 374 22.31 8.48 -1.32
N GLN A 375 21.10 9.06 -1.39
CA GLN A 375 20.59 9.76 -2.56
C GLN A 375 19.77 10.97 -2.14
N TYR A 376 19.75 11.99 -3.00
CA TYR A 376 18.79 13.09 -2.93
C TYR A 376 17.87 13.04 -4.16
N SER A 377 16.61 13.37 -3.99
CA SER A 377 15.62 13.37 -5.07
C SER A 377 14.67 14.55 -4.92
N VAL A 378 14.13 15.01 -6.04
CA VAL A 378 12.93 15.85 -6.11
C VAL A 378 11.79 14.94 -6.56
N ILE A 379 10.69 14.95 -5.81
CA ILE A 379 9.54 14.09 -6.06
C ILE A 379 8.32 14.96 -6.36
N ASP A 380 7.69 14.71 -7.50
CA ASP A 380 6.39 15.28 -7.86
C ASP A 380 5.30 14.21 -7.74
N GLU A 381 4.53 14.25 -6.66
CA GLU A 381 3.43 13.29 -6.44
C GLU A 381 2.31 13.45 -7.48
N ASN A 382 2.02 14.68 -7.92
CA ASN A 382 0.98 14.96 -8.91
C ASN A 382 1.42 14.53 -10.30
N GLY A 383 2.66 14.82 -10.66
CA GLY A 383 3.26 14.41 -11.92
C GLY A 383 3.64 12.93 -11.96
N GLY A 384 3.71 12.27 -10.79
CA GLY A 384 4.06 10.86 -10.69
C GLY A 384 5.49 10.55 -11.10
N TYR A 385 6.46 11.43 -10.80
CA TYR A 385 7.85 11.21 -11.13
C TYR A 385 8.83 11.55 -9.99
N VAL A 386 10.01 10.99 -10.11
CA VAL A 386 11.17 11.25 -9.25
C VAL A 386 12.34 11.67 -10.13
N LEU A 387 12.99 12.77 -9.78
CA LEU A 387 14.27 13.17 -10.34
C LEU A 387 15.35 13.01 -9.26
N ASN A 388 16.25 12.05 -9.43
CA ASN A 388 17.42 11.92 -8.59
C ASN A 388 18.38 13.07 -8.84
N ILE A 389 18.87 13.70 -7.78
CA ILE A 389 19.72 14.88 -7.85
C ILE A 389 21.19 14.43 -7.71
N PRO A 390 22.03 14.70 -8.70
CA PRO A 390 23.47 14.47 -8.57
C PRO A 390 24.02 15.13 -7.31
N SER A 391 24.92 14.48 -6.59
CA SER A 391 25.50 15.02 -5.36
C SER A 391 26.18 16.39 -5.53
N SER A 392 26.73 16.64 -6.72
CA SER A 392 27.32 17.93 -7.09
C SER A 392 26.32 19.08 -7.24
N TRP A 393 25.02 18.78 -7.35
CA TRP A 393 23.95 19.78 -7.45
C TRP A 393 23.29 20.11 -6.09
N VAL A 394 23.44 19.23 -5.12
CA VAL A 394 22.83 19.41 -3.79
C VAL A 394 23.31 20.71 -3.15
N GLY A 395 22.38 21.54 -2.69
CA GLY A 395 22.65 22.87 -2.13
C GLY A 395 23.02 23.95 -3.15
N ARG A 396 23.13 23.63 -4.44
CA ARG A 396 23.47 24.54 -5.54
C ARG A 396 22.32 24.80 -6.50
N ILE A 397 21.23 24.08 -6.36
CA ILE A 397 20.01 24.29 -7.13
C ILE A 397 18.83 24.46 -6.19
N THR A 398 17.79 25.11 -6.70
CA THR A 398 16.46 25.15 -6.10
C THR A 398 15.42 24.93 -7.17
N VAL A 399 14.18 24.65 -6.76
CA VAL A 399 13.08 24.32 -7.67
C VAL A 399 11.88 25.17 -7.35
N LEU A 400 11.24 25.69 -8.38
CA LEU A 400 9.92 26.28 -8.30
C LEU A 400 8.97 25.41 -9.12
N GLY A 401 7.92 24.91 -8.48
CA GLY A 401 6.97 24.00 -9.11
C GLY A 401 5.56 24.56 -9.08
N ASN A 402 4.83 24.32 -10.15
CA ASN A 402 3.38 24.45 -10.24
C ASN A 402 2.81 23.22 -10.98
N ASP A 403 1.49 23.15 -11.10
CA ASP A 403 0.83 22.04 -11.77
C ASP A 403 1.33 21.89 -13.22
N GLY A 404 2.01 20.80 -13.49
CA GLY A 404 2.50 20.42 -14.82
C GLY A 404 3.85 21.01 -15.22
N GLN A 405 4.49 21.84 -14.40
CA GLN A 405 5.79 22.43 -14.70
C GLN A 405 6.65 22.58 -13.46
N TRP A 406 7.91 22.15 -13.57
CA TRP A 406 8.92 22.31 -12.54
C TRP A 406 10.16 22.96 -13.16
N ASP A 407 10.54 24.15 -12.61
CA ASP A 407 11.64 24.97 -13.06
C ASP A 407 12.79 24.89 -12.06
N PHE A 408 13.95 24.45 -12.53
CA PHE A 408 15.16 24.26 -11.72
C PHE A 408 16.12 25.42 -11.93
N TYR A 409 16.41 26.11 -10.84
CA TYR A 409 17.24 27.31 -10.83
C TYR A 409 18.57 27.04 -10.12
N ARG A 410 19.61 27.75 -10.52
CA ARG A 410 20.82 27.85 -9.73
C ARG A 410 20.50 28.58 -8.42
N TRP A 411 21.04 28.07 -7.30
CA TRP A 411 20.97 28.73 -6.02
C TRP A 411 22.27 29.54 -5.77
N GLU A 412 22.16 30.85 -5.55
CA GLU A 412 23.29 31.75 -5.27
C GLU A 412 23.47 31.84 -3.76
N SER A 413 24.18 30.87 -3.17
CA SER A 413 24.28 30.70 -1.71
C SER A 413 24.88 31.90 -0.98
N TYR A 414 25.76 32.66 -1.62
CA TYR A 414 26.37 33.86 -1.02
C TYR A 414 25.36 35.01 -0.81
N ASP A 415 24.47 35.18 -1.79
CA ASP A 415 23.47 36.27 -1.78
C ASP A 415 22.10 35.76 -1.29
N GLU A 416 21.98 34.45 -1.01
CA GLU A 416 20.72 33.79 -0.64
C GLU A 416 19.56 34.12 -1.59
N LYS A 417 19.82 34.11 -2.90
CA LYS A 417 18.84 34.46 -3.92
C LYS A 417 18.75 33.45 -5.04
N LEU A 418 17.61 33.54 -5.73
CA LEU A 418 17.36 32.78 -6.95
C LEU A 418 18.30 33.29 -8.06
N GLY A 419 19.07 32.35 -8.65
CA GLY A 419 19.93 32.62 -9.81
C GLY A 419 19.24 32.35 -11.13
N LYS A 420 19.99 31.87 -12.11
CA LYS A 420 19.49 31.60 -13.46
C LYS A 420 18.70 30.29 -13.55
N LEU A 421 17.70 30.25 -14.43
CA LEU A 421 17.02 29.03 -14.81
C LEU A 421 18.01 28.09 -15.51
N LEU A 422 18.08 26.84 -15.06
CA LEU A 422 18.97 25.83 -15.61
C LEU A 422 18.23 24.90 -16.57
N PHE A 423 17.10 24.37 -16.14
CA PHE A 423 16.24 23.50 -16.93
C PHE A 423 14.82 23.48 -16.38
N SER A 424 13.88 23.04 -17.22
CA SER A 424 12.49 22.83 -16.81
C SER A 424 12.05 21.42 -17.20
N ILE A 425 11.25 20.81 -16.35
CA ILE A 425 10.52 19.56 -16.61
C ILE A 425 9.03 19.90 -16.66
N ASN A 426 8.36 19.47 -17.73
CA ASN A 426 6.92 19.63 -17.91
C ASN A 426 6.30 18.25 -18.16
N TYR A 427 5.05 18.09 -17.74
CA TYR A 427 4.29 16.88 -18.08
C TYR A 427 2.88 17.24 -18.53
N TYR A 428 2.32 16.43 -19.41
CA TYR A 428 0.99 16.66 -19.98
C TYR A 428 0.36 15.36 -20.47
N ASP A 429 -0.97 15.33 -20.59
CA ASP A 429 -1.66 14.22 -21.25
C ASP A 429 -1.30 14.20 -22.74
N LYS A 430 -0.67 13.12 -23.19
CA LYS A 430 -0.23 12.94 -24.59
C LYS A 430 -1.37 12.98 -25.62
N ASN A 431 -2.62 12.85 -25.17
CA ASN A 431 -3.81 12.99 -26.02
C ASN A 431 -4.29 14.45 -26.15
N ASP A 432 -3.76 15.38 -25.31
CA ASP A 432 -4.04 16.80 -25.45
C ASP A 432 -3.25 17.42 -26.59
N SER A 433 -3.92 17.65 -27.71
CA SER A 433 -3.30 18.21 -28.93
C SER A 433 -2.79 19.65 -28.72
N THR A 434 -3.38 20.42 -27.81
CA THR A 434 -3.00 21.80 -27.49
C THR A 434 -1.65 21.82 -26.76
N LEU A 435 -1.53 21.00 -25.71
CA LEU A 435 -0.30 20.87 -24.94
C LEU A 435 0.81 20.23 -25.76
N LYS A 436 0.48 19.22 -26.58
CA LYS A 436 1.44 18.62 -27.52
C LYS A 436 2.00 19.67 -28.51
N GLN A 437 1.17 20.57 -29.01
CA GLN A 437 1.63 21.67 -29.87
C GLN A 437 2.45 22.71 -29.10
N LYS A 438 2.07 23.01 -27.84
CA LYS A 438 2.83 23.93 -26.95
C LYS A 438 4.25 23.40 -26.73
N TYR A 439 4.41 22.10 -26.49
CA TYR A 439 5.69 21.48 -26.14
C TYR A 439 6.40 20.82 -27.34
N LYS A 440 6.02 21.12 -28.58
CA LYS A 440 6.61 20.50 -29.79
C LYS A 440 8.13 20.68 -29.97
N ASN A 441 8.69 21.70 -29.35
CA ASN A 441 10.12 22.04 -29.44
C ASN A 441 10.92 21.62 -28.20
N THR A 442 10.29 20.88 -27.27
CA THR A 442 10.95 20.32 -26.09
C THR A 442 11.48 18.93 -26.38
N LYS A 443 12.41 18.43 -25.58
CA LYS A 443 12.90 17.06 -25.66
C LYS A 443 12.03 16.12 -24.82
N LEU A 444 11.74 14.91 -25.32
CA LEU A 444 11.02 13.90 -24.57
C LEU A 444 11.97 13.29 -23.53
N LEU A 445 11.54 13.29 -22.28
CA LEU A 445 12.25 12.70 -21.15
C LEU A 445 11.78 11.25 -20.91
N ALA A 446 10.45 11.06 -20.84
CA ALA A 446 9.80 9.76 -20.68
C ALA A 446 8.35 9.82 -21.19
N SER A 447 7.76 8.66 -21.46
CA SER A 447 6.32 8.50 -21.71
C SER A 447 5.81 7.33 -20.87
N TYR A 448 4.85 7.59 -19.99
CA TYR A 448 4.27 6.57 -19.10
C TYR A 448 2.76 6.71 -19.05
N SER A 449 2.04 5.62 -19.32
CA SER A 449 0.58 5.61 -19.41
C SER A 449 0.07 6.67 -20.40
N SER A 450 -0.76 7.61 -19.97
CA SER A 450 -1.28 8.72 -20.79
C SER A 450 -0.40 9.98 -20.73
N THR A 451 0.70 9.99 -20.01
CA THR A 451 1.50 11.20 -19.73
C THR A 451 2.83 11.17 -20.51
N ASP A 452 3.13 12.27 -21.17
CA ASP A 452 4.46 12.58 -21.70
C ASP A 452 5.17 13.57 -20.76
N TYR A 453 6.41 13.26 -20.43
CA TYR A 453 7.33 14.11 -19.68
C TYR A 453 8.35 14.69 -20.64
N VAL A 454 8.49 15.99 -20.64
CA VAL A 454 9.38 16.70 -21.55
C VAL A 454 10.24 17.71 -20.78
N TYR A 455 11.37 18.08 -21.36
CA TYR A 455 12.29 19.00 -20.73
C TYR A 455 12.92 19.98 -21.72
N THR A 456 13.42 21.08 -21.14
CA THR A 456 14.30 22.04 -21.84
C THR A 456 15.48 22.34 -20.95
N ILE A 457 16.68 22.42 -21.55
CA ILE A 457 17.90 22.87 -20.87
C ILE A 457 18.22 24.27 -21.44
N THR A 458 18.52 25.21 -20.55
CA THR A 458 18.96 26.55 -20.96
C THR A 458 20.47 26.57 -21.22
N GLU A 459 20.97 27.64 -21.83
CA GLU A 459 22.40 27.87 -22.01
C GLU A 459 23.14 27.92 -20.65
N ASP A 460 22.54 28.57 -19.64
CA ASP A 460 23.05 28.59 -18.28
C ASP A 460 23.05 27.18 -17.64
N GLY A 461 22.07 26.32 -17.99
CA GLY A 461 22.00 24.95 -17.56
C GLY A 461 23.13 24.08 -18.15
N GLU A 462 23.41 24.22 -19.44
CA GLU A 462 24.54 23.56 -20.10
C GLU A 462 25.88 23.99 -19.46
N TYR A 463 26.05 25.27 -19.19
CA TYR A 463 27.23 25.80 -18.49
C TYR A 463 27.33 25.29 -17.05
N PHE A 464 26.22 25.08 -16.36
CA PHE A 464 26.18 24.51 -15.02
C PHE A 464 26.51 23.00 -15.02
N GLY A 465 26.44 22.35 -16.18
CA GLY A 465 26.71 20.92 -16.36
C GLY A 465 25.46 20.04 -16.43
N VAL A 466 24.29 20.61 -16.74
CA VAL A 466 23.08 19.84 -17.06
C VAL A 466 23.22 19.27 -18.46
N THR A 467 23.04 17.96 -18.60
CA THR A 467 23.08 17.27 -19.89
C THR A 467 21.85 16.36 -20.08
N ASP A 468 21.55 16.02 -21.33
CA ASP A 468 20.47 15.08 -21.64
C ASP A 468 20.66 13.73 -20.91
N ASP A 469 21.89 13.22 -20.89
CA ASP A 469 22.24 11.95 -20.23
C ASP A 469 22.00 12.01 -18.72
N ILE A 470 22.33 13.12 -18.08
CA ILE A 470 22.09 13.30 -16.63
C ILE A 470 20.59 13.32 -16.37
N LEU A 471 19.79 14.05 -17.12
CA LEU A 471 18.35 14.11 -16.90
C LEU A 471 17.69 12.76 -17.15
N THR A 472 18.00 12.09 -18.27
CA THR A 472 17.38 10.81 -18.62
C THR A 472 17.78 9.68 -17.67
N SER A 473 19.03 9.63 -17.21
CA SER A 473 19.50 8.58 -16.31
C SER A 473 18.99 8.75 -14.86
N ASN A 474 18.62 9.95 -14.45
CA ASN A 474 18.15 10.25 -13.10
C ASN A 474 16.63 10.41 -12.99
N PHE A 475 15.90 10.30 -14.10
CA PHE A 475 14.45 10.44 -14.12
C PHE A 475 13.74 9.07 -14.05
N ASN A 476 12.73 8.96 -13.17
CA ASN A 476 11.98 7.73 -12.96
C ASN A 476 10.49 8.01 -12.69
N THR A 477 9.59 7.26 -13.35
CA THR A 477 8.13 7.35 -13.18
C THR A 477 7.52 6.20 -12.39
N THR A 478 8.29 5.17 -12.02
CA THR A 478 7.75 3.95 -11.39
C THR A 478 7.87 3.93 -9.87
N VAL A 479 8.62 4.85 -9.29
CA VAL A 479 8.98 4.84 -7.87
C VAL A 479 7.82 5.20 -6.94
N LEU A 480 6.77 5.90 -7.43
CA LEU A 480 5.63 6.34 -6.60
C LEU A 480 4.47 5.31 -6.56
N GLY A 481 4.54 4.26 -7.34
CA GLY A 481 3.57 3.17 -7.30
C GLY A 481 3.72 2.37 -6.00
N GLY A 482 2.75 2.51 -5.09
CA GLY A 482 2.65 1.65 -3.91
C GLY A 482 2.66 0.17 -4.27
N LYS A 483 3.03 -0.69 -3.32
CA LYS A 483 3.01 -2.16 -3.45
C LYS A 483 1.76 -2.60 -4.22
N LYS A 484 1.97 -3.26 -5.39
CA LYS A 484 0.90 -3.98 -6.10
C LYS A 484 0.44 -5.18 -5.31
#